data_99702853fac2a503097bb90310153277
#
_entry.id   99702853fac2a503097bb90310153277
#
_cell.length_a   1.000
_cell.length_b   1.000
_cell.length_c   1.000
_cell.angle_alpha   90.00
_cell.angle_beta   90.00
_cell.angle_gamma   90.00
#
_symmetry.space_group_name_H-M   'P 1'
#
loop_
_entity.id
_entity.type
_entity.pdbx_description
1 polymer ?
#
loop_
_entity_poly.entity_id
_entity_poly.type
_entity_poly.pdbx_seq_one_letter_code
_entity_poly.pdbx_strand_id
1 'polypeptide(L)'
;VTQYKKIMPLINKFAMVKWNISIDGTGRVYEYVRTPSKWHRFREAVDYLSSAPAGRITTMISFNYCIQMWNYTNTPEVLKYCEDIGEDIQERLYEGGGDIRYGGVHMNTVSQPHLSIKLVNKLIKSEVLGRAREIGLNKTNYTNLKRVSNTTVHDTEPVREFRKHTKILDKVRNTDFSTIDPQLMTHLRTVTH
;
A
#
# COMPACT_ATOMS: atom_id res chain seq x y z
N VAL A 1 -11.01 -10.49 -11.33
CA VAL A 1 -12.29 -11.08 -10.86
C VAL A 1 -12.52 -12.46 -11.47
N THR A 2 -12.34 -12.66 -12.78
CA THR A 2 -12.62 -13.96 -13.45
C THR A 2 -11.85 -15.15 -12.85
N GLN A 3 -10.59 -14.96 -12.45
CA GLN A 3 -9.80 -16.02 -11.81
C GLN A 3 -10.31 -16.36 -10.41
N TYR A 4 -10.70 -15.36 -9.62
CA TYR A 4 -11.28 -15.59 -8.29
C TYR A 4 -12.59 -16.37 -8.36
N LYS A 5 -13.47 -16.05 -9.32
CA LYS A 5 -14.72 -16.80 -9.54
C LYS A 5 -14.47 -18.29 -9.81
N LYS A 6 -13.37 -18.63 -10.49
CA LYS A 6 -13.03 -20.03 -10.78
C LYS A 6 -12.57 -20.82 -9.56
N ILE A 7 -11.89 -20.16 -8.61
CA ILE A 7 -11.35 -20.84 -7.42
C ILE A 7 -12.33 -20.84 -6.23
N MET A 8 -13.33 -19.94 -6.22
CA MET A 8 -14.29 -19.84 -5.11
C MET A 8 -14.99 -21.17 -4.76
N PRO A 9 -15.41 -22.03 -5.73
CA PRO A 9 -15.99 -23.33 -5.39
C PRO A 9 -15.05 -24.26 -4.62
N LEU A 10 -13.73 -24.13 -4.82
CA LEU A 10 -12.72 -24.88 -4.09
C LEU A 10 -12.50 -24.26 -2.70
N ILE A 11 -12.39 -22.93 -2.63
CA ILE A 11 -12.22 -22.16 -1.40
C ILE A 11 -13.37 -22.43 -0.45
N ASN A 12 -14.59 -22.51 -0.93
CA ASN A 12 -15.81 -22.80 -0.15
C ASN A 12 -15.84 -24.19 0.52
N LYS A 13 -14.83 -25.02 0.31
CA LYS A 13 -14.66 -26.30 1.02
C LYS A 13 -13.89 -26.19 2.33
N PHE A 14 -13.27 -25.03 2.60
CA PHE A 14 -12.50 -24.80 3.83
C PHE A 14 -13.37 -24.15 4.91
N ALA A 15 -13.08 -24.45 6.19
CA ALA A 15 -13.77 -23.84 7.31
C ALA A 15 -13.36 -22.38 7.56
N MET A 16 -12.15 -22.01 7.16
CA MET A 16 -11.58 -20.67 7.30
C MET A 16 -10.68 -20.34 6.11
N VAL A 17 -10.77 -19.12 5.61
CA VAL A 17 -9.90 -18.60 4.56
C VAL A 17 -9.32 -17.25 4.99
N LYS A 18 -8.01 -17.08 4.85
CA LYS A 18 -7.32 -15.79 5.04
C LYS A 18 -6.80 -15.28 3.71
N TRP A 19 -7.29 -14.10 3.31
CA TRP A 19 -6.77 -13.36 2.16
C TRP A 19 -5.73 -12.36 2.64
N ASN A 20 -4.48 -12.57 2.27
CA ASN A 20 -3.41 -11.60 2.48
C ASN A 20 -3.19 -10.86 1.16
N ILE A 21 -3.74 -9.66 1.06
CA ILE A 21 -3.74 -8.86 -0.16
C ILE A 21 -2.56 -7.91 -0.11
N SER A 22 -1.61 -8.05 -1.04
CA SER A 22 -0.50 -7.12 -1.14
C SER A 22 -0.93 -5.83 -1.82
N ILE A 23 -0.68 -4.69 -1.18
CA ILE A 23 -0.94 -3.35 -1.70
C ILE A 23 0.33 -2.51 -1.54
N ASP A 24 0.84 -1.92 -2.64
CA ASP A 24 2.07 -1.13 -2.62
C ASP A 24 1.87 0.29 -3.15
N GLY A 25 0.67 0.82 -3.04
CA GLY A 25 0.28 2.15 -3.46
C GLY A 25 -1.20 2.24 -3.79
N THR A 26 -1.67 3.43 -4.12
CA THR A 26 -2.97 3.70 -4.73
C THR A 26 -2.78 4.38 -6.09
N GLY A 27 -3.78 4.28 -6.98
CA GLY A 27 -3.76 4.96 -8.27
C GLY A 27 -2.50 4.69 -9.09
N ARG A 28 -1.87 5.77 -9.56
CA ARG A 28 -0.66 5.72 -10.40
C ARG A 28 0.56 5.14 -9.67
N VAL A 29 0.67 5.37 -8.35
CA VAL A 29 1.76 4.79 -7.54
C VAL A 29 1.66 3.27 -7.52
N TYR A 30 0.46 2.73 -7.30
CA TYR A 30 0.21 1.28 -7.38
C TYR A 30 0.61 0.71 -8.76
N GLU A 31 0.16 1.36 -9.84
CA GLU A 31 0.46 0.91 -11.20
C GLU A 31 1.95 0.96 -11.53
N TYR A 32 2.67 1.96 -10.98
CA TYR A 32 4.13 2.05 -11.13
C TYR A 32 4.84 0.91 -10.38
N VAL A 33 4.56 0.75 -9.08
CA VAL A 33 5.26 -0.24 -8.25
C VAL A 33 4.93 -1.67 -8.70
N ARG A 34 3.67 -1.91 -9.06
CA ARG A 34 3.13 -3.23 -9.41
C ARG A 34 2.91 -3.46 -10.91
N THR A 35 3.65 -2.76 -11.78
CA THR A 35 3.56 -2.98 -13.23
C THR A 35 3.65 -4.48 -13.59
N PRO A 36 2.75 -5.01 -14.46
CA PRO A 36 1.75 -4.32 -15.28
C PRO A 36 0.34 -4.23 -14.66
N SER A 37 0.20 -4.39 -13.36
CA SER A 37 -1.10 -4.36 -12.67
C SER A 37 -1.80 -3.00 -12.83
N LYS A 38 -3.14 -3.01 -12.86
CA LYS A 38 -3.96 -1.82 -12.97
C LYS A 38 -4.76 -1.58 -11.70
N TRP A 39 -4.78 -0.34 -11.20
CA TRP A 39 -5.42 0.03 -9.95
C TRP A 39 -6.92 -0.28 -9.94
N HIS A 40 -7.65 0.01 -11.01
CA HIS A 40 -9.08 -0.29 -11.09
C HIS A 40 -9.37 -1.79 -10.96
N ARG A 41 -8.54 -2.66 -11.59
CA ARG A 41 -8.69 -4.13 -11.49
C ARG A 41 -8.38 -4.64 -10.09
N PHE A 42 -7.43 -4.00 -9.41
CA PHE A 42 -7.13 -4.31 -8.02
C PHE A 42 -8.34 -4.01 -7.14
N ARG A 43 -8.93 -2.80 -7.27
CA ARG A 43 -10.13 -2.42 -6.52
C ARG A 43 -11.29 -3.39 -6.78
N GLU A 44 -11.60 -3.67 -8.05
CA GLU A 44 -12.64 -4.66 -8.41
C GLU A 44 -12.42 -6.02 -7.74
N ALA A 45 -11.18 -6.47 -7.62
CA ALA A 45 -10.86 -7.72 -6.95
C ALA A 45 -11.07 -7.65 -5.43
N VAL A 46 -10.67 -6.53 -4.79
CA VAL A 46 -10.90 -6.30 -3.37
C VAL A 46 -12.39 -6.20 -3.08
N ASP A 47 -13.13 -5.39 -3.84
CA ASP A 47 -14.57 -5.23 -3.70
C ASP A 47 -15.30 -6.57 -3.85
N TYR A 48 -14.90 -7.39 -4.81
CA TYR A 48 -15.44 -8.74 -5.00
C TYR A 48 -15.17 -9.64 -3.77
N LEU A 49 -13.95 -9.62 -3.22
CA LEU A 49 -13.58 -10.45 -2.07
C LEU A 49 -14.27 -9.97 -0.78
N SER A 50 -14.42 -8.65 -0.59
CA SER A 50 -15.04 -8.07 0.59
C SER A 50 -16.58 -8.14 0.58
N SER A 51 -17.20 -8.33 -0.61
CA SER A 51 -18.64 -8.42 -0.78
C SER A 51 -19.15 -9.82 -1.13
N ALA A 52 -18.22 -10.77 -1.33
CA ALA A 52 -18.63 -12.15 -1.66
C ALA A 52 -19.52 -12.69 -0.51
N PRO A 53 -20.69 -13.32 -0.86
CA PRO A 53 -21.52 -13.91 0.16
C PRO A 53 -20.67 -14.93 0.91
N ALA A 54 -20.49 -14.70 2.20
CA ALA A 54 -19.85 -15.66 3.07
C ALA A 54 -20.78 -16.87 3.14
N GLY A 55 -20.34 -17.96 2.55
CA GLY A 55 -20.99 -19.23 2.76
C GLY A 55 -20.85 -19.67 4.23
N ARG A 56 -20.67 -20.97 4.47
CA ARG A 56 -20.38 -21.50 5.81
C ARG A 56 -18.95 -21.27 6.30
N ILE A 57 -18.24 -20.24 5.75
CA ILE A 57 -16.80 -20.07 5.90
C ILE A 57 -16.52 -18.75 6.57
N THR A 58 -15.75 -18.76 7.64
CA THR A 58 -15.15 -17.54 8.18
C THR A 58 -14.05 -17.04 7.24
N THR A 59 -14.23 -15.87 6.66
CA THR A 59 -13.24 -15.24 5.78
C THR A 59 -12.58 -14.07 6.51
N MET A 60 -11.26 -13.98 6.43
CA MET A 60 -10.50 -12.82 6.93
C MET A 60 -9.76 -12.16 5.77
N ILE A 61 -9.87 -10.85 5.67
CA ILE A 61 -9.13 -10.02 4.72
C ILE A 61 -8.13 -9.17 5.47
N SER A 62 -6.85 -9.28 5.10
CA SER A 62 -5.76 -8.46 5.63
C SER A 62 -4.95 -7.88 4.48
N PHE A 63 -4.39 -6.69 4.68
CA PHE A 63 -3.50 -6.08 3.69
C PHE A 63 -2.04 -6.17 4.15
N ASN A 64 -1.15 -6.53 3.21
CA ASN A 64 0.30 -6.45 3.38
C ASN A 64 0.81 -5.26 2.59
N TYR A 65 1.38 -4.29 3.28
CA TYR A 65 1.94 -3.08 2.69
C TYR A 65 3.44 -3.01 2.93
N CYS A 66 4.21 -3.04 1.83
CA CYS A 66 5.66 -2.89 1.88
C CYS A 66 6.04 -1.44 1.56
N ILE A 67 6.41 -0.69 2.61
CA ILE A 67 6.79 0.72 2.49
C ILE A 67 8.21 0.83 1.94
N GLN A 68 8.36 1.60 0.87
CA GLN A 68 9.61 1.85 0.18
C GLN A 68 9.64 3.26 -0.44
N MET A 69 10.79 3.69 -0.95
CA MET A 69 10.97 5.01 -1.54
C MET A 69 9.90 5.37 -2.58
N TRP A 70 9.51 4.43 -3.46
CA TRP A 70 8.56 4.71 -4.54
C TRP A 70 7.11 4.92 -4.09
N ASN A 71 6.76 4.54 -2.85
CA ASN A 71 5.38 4.64 -2.37
C ASN A 71 5.22 5.34 -1.02
N TYR A 72 6.32 5.83 -0.43
CA TYR A 72 6.28 6.41 0.90
C TYR A 72 5.33 7.62 1.01
N THR A 73 5.37 8.53 0.05
CA THR A 73 4.52 9.73 0.04
C THR A 73 3.04 9.39 -0.16
N ASN A 74 2.74 8.23 -0.74
CA ASN A 74 1.38 7.71 -0.93
C ASN A 74 0.89 6.84 0.25
N THR A 75 1.69 6.70 1.31
CA THR A 75 1.33 5.84 2.47
C THR A 75 0.02 6.26 3.15
N PRO A 76 -0.27 7.55 3.38
CA PRO A 76 -1.54 7.96 3.97
C PRO A 76 -2.75 7.44 3.19
N GLU A 77 -2.75 7.58 1.85
CA GLU A 77 -3.84 7.13 0.98
C GLU A 77 -4.02 5.62 0.98
N VAL A 78 -2.90 4.87 1.03
CA VAL A 78 -2.94 3.40 1.14
C VAL A 78 -3.61 2.99 2.44
N LEU A 79 -3.19 3.59 3.56
CA LEU A 79 -3.74 3.26 4.87
C LEU A 79 -5.22 3.65 4.98
N LYS A 80 -5.60 4.83 4.47
CA LYS A 80 -7.00 5.25 4.45
C LYS A 80 -7.87 4.33 3.60
N TYR A 81 -7.41 3.97 2.39
CA TYR A 81 -8.10 2.99 1.56
C TYR A 81 -8.34 1.65 2.29
N CYS A 82 -7.33 1.16 3.00
CA CYS A 82 -7.47 -0.08 3.76
C CYS A 82 -8.42 0.07 4.97
N GLU A 83 -8.45 1.24 5.63
CA GLU A 83 -9.40 1.57 6.69
C GLU A 83 -10.84 1.59 6.17
N ASP A 84 -11.07 2.26 5.04
CA ASP A 84 -12.39 2.36 4.41
C ASP A 84 -12.94 0.96 4.08
N ILE A 85 -12.12 0.09 3.50
CA ILE A 85 -12.51 -1.32 3.28
C ILE A 85 -12.80 -2.04 4.60
N GLY A 86 -12.04 -1.76 5.65
CA GLY A 86 -12.27 -2.34 6.98
C GLY A 86 -13.58 -1.88 7.60
N GLU A 87 -13.93 -0.60 7.46
CA GLU A 87 -15.20 -0.01 7.91
C GLU A 87 -16.38 -0.64 7.16
N ASP A 88 -16.30 -0.72 5.82
CA ASP A 88 -17.33 -1.37 4.98
C ASP A 88 -17.56 -2.85 5.34
N ILE A 89 -16.50 -3.58 5.67
CA ILE A 89 -16.61 -4.99 6.10
C ILE A 89 -17.31 -5.07 7.46
N GLN A 90 -16.96 -4.20 8.40
CA GLN A 90 -17.55 -4.18 9.73
C GLN A 90 -19.03 -3.79 9.69
N GLU A 91 -19.41 -2.79 8.91
CA GLU A 91 -20.78 -2.37 8.73
C GLU A 91 -21.64 -3.54 8.22
N ARG A 92 -21.20 -4.23 7.19
CA ARG A 92 -21.90 -5.42 6.66
C ARG A 92 -22.04 -6.56 7.68
N LEU A 93 -21.02 -6.77 8.54
CA LEU A 93 -21.11 -7.73 9.64
C LEU A 93 -22.22 -7.38 10.65
N TYR A 94 -22.35 -6.09 10.99
CA TYR A 94 -23.42 -5.63 11.89
C TYR A 94 -24.81 -5.77 11.30
N GLU A 95 -24.94 -5.61 9.99
CA GLU A 95 -26.20 -5.79 9.25
C GLU A 95 -26.58 -7.28 9.05
N GLY A 96 -25.80 -8.22 9.58
CA GLY A 96 -26.03 -9.65 9.44
C GLY A 96 -25.65 -10.23 8.08
N GLY A 97 -24.85 -9.49 7.30
CA GLY A 97 -24.52 -9.80 5.91
C GLY A 97 -23.35 -10.76 5.66
N GLY A 98 -22.80 -11.45 6.67
CA GLY A 98 -21.75 -12.42 6.39
C GLY A 98 -20.70 -12.63 7.48
N ASP A 99 -19.78 -13.58 7.24
CA ASP A 99 -18.67 -13.96 8.14
C ASP A 99 -17.30 -13.42 7.66
N ILE A 100 -17.28 -12.28 6.93
CA ILE A 100 -16.03 -11.66 6.49
C ILE A 100 -15.52 -10.75 7.60
N ARG A 101 -14.26 -10.93 8.01
CA ARG A 101 -13.61 -10.13 9.04
C ARG A 101 -12.44 -9.34 8.46
N TYR A 102 -12.25 -8.13 8.94
CA TYR A 102 -11.08 -7.33 8.61
C TYR A 102 -9.94 -7.63 9.59
N GLY A 103 -8.78 -8.02 9.05
CA GLY A 103 -7.58 -8.38 9.82
C GLY A 103 -6.54 -7.25 9.90
N GLY A 104 -6.86 -6.07 9.34
CA GLY A 104 -5.97 -4.90 9.41
C GLY A 104 -4.90 -4.83 8.32
N VAL A 105 -3.97 -3.88 8.51
CA VAL A 105 -2.83 -3.64 7.62
C VAL A 105 -1.53 -4.04 8.30
N HIS A 106 -0.79 -4.95 7.68
CA HIS A 106 0.56 -5.32 8.09
C HIS A 106 1.57 -4.47 7.30
N MET A 107 2.20 -3.52 8.00
CA MET A 107 3.21 -2.64 7.42
C MET A 107 4.60 -3.21 7.61
N ASN A 108 5.33 -3.37 6.50
CA ASN A 108 6.72 -3.78 6.48
C ASN A 108 7.57 -2.72 5.75
N THR A 109 8.86 -2.68 6.04
CA THR A 109 9.82 -1.85 5.32
C THR A 109 10.78 -2.76 4.55
N VAL A 110 11.23 -2.28 3.39
CA VAL A 110 12.21 -3.03 2.59
C VAL A 110 13.58 -3.07 3.27
N SER A 111 14.32 -4.14 3.03
CA SER A 111 15.69 -4.31 3.50
C SER A 111 16.74 -3.67 2.57
N GLN A 112 16.41 -3.48 1.28
CA GLN A 112 17.32 -2.91 0.29
C GLN A 112 17.67 -1.45 0.63
N PRO A 113 18.96 -1.09 0.80
CA PRO A 113 19.36 0.25 1.24
C PRO A 113 18.82 1.36 0.36
N HIS A 114 18.87 1.21 -0.97
CA HIS A 114 18.42 2.23 -1.93
C HIS A 114 16.89 2.39 -2.00
N LEU A 115 16.11 1.45 -1.48
CA LEU A 115 14.65 1.54 -1.38
C LEU A 115 14.18 1.98 0.01
N SER A 116 15.09 2.14 0.96
CA SER A 116 14.78 2.42 2.34
C SER A 116 14.22 3.83 2.53
N ILE A 117 13.09 3.94 3.20
CA ILE A 117 12.49 5.23 3.58
C ILE A 117 13.34 6.03 4.59
N LYS A 118 14.38 5.43 5.15
CA LYS A 118 15.35 6.14 5.98
C LYS A 118 16.08 7.25 5.21
N LEU A 119 16.14 7.13 3.87
CA LEU A 119 16.73 8.13 2.97
C LEU A 119 15.84 9.37 2.77
N VAL A 120 14.55 9.27 3.08
CA VAL A 120 13.60 10.38 2.97
C VAL A 120 13.91 11.39 4.07
N ASN A 121 13.99 12.68 3.72
CA ASN A 121 14.30 13.72 4.71
C ASN A 121 13.15 13.96 5.70
N LYS A 122 13.46 14.70 6.77
CA LYS A 122 12.50 15.00 7.84
C LYS A 122 11.33 15.87 7.36
N LEU A 123 11.54 16.73 6.37
CA LEU A 123 10.49 17.61 5.85
C LEU A 123 9.39 16.78 5.17
N ILE A 124 9.75 15.93 4.19
CA ILE A 124 8.79 15.05 3.53
C ILE A 124 8.09 14.11 4.53
N LYS A 125 8.84 13.61 5.52
CA LYS A 125 8.25 12.78 6.58
C LYS A 125 7.22 13.53 7.41
N SER A 126 7.50 14.80 7.73
CA SER A 126 6.57 15.67 8.44
C SER A 126 5.31 15.93 7.61
N GLU A 127 5.45 16.18 6.31
CA GLU A 127 4.34 16.39 5.39
C GLU A 127 3.47 15.14 5.26
N VAL A 128 4.07 13.95 5.09
CA VAL A 128 3.35 12.67 5.06
C VAL A 128 2.57 12.44 6.36
N LEU A 129 3.16 12.74 7.52
CA LEU A 129 2.47 12.63 8.81
C LEU A 129 1.38 13.70 8.98
N GLY A 130 1.59 14.92 8.48
CA GLY A 130 0.57 15.97 8.42
C GLY A 130 -0.63 15.52 7.61
N ARG A 131 -0.40 15.05 6.38
CA ARG A 131 -1.45 14.53 5.50
C ARG A 131 -2.21 13.34 6.10
N ALA A 132 -1.50 12.44 6.79
CA ALA A 132 -2.13 11.32 7.49
C ALA A 132 -3.13 11.78 8.57
N ARG A 133 -2.86 12.91 9.24
CA ARG A 133 -3.81 13.53 10.19
C ARG A 133 -4.97 14.19 9.48
N GLU A 134 -4.70 14.94 8.41
CA GLU A 134 -5.71 15.66 7.62
C GLU A 134 -6.78 14.73 7.05
N ILE A 135 -6.37 13.56 6.53
CA ILE A 135 -7.29 12.55 5.99
C ILE A 135 -7.92 11.66 7.08
N GLY A 136 -7.61 11.91 8.36
CA GLY A 136 -8.24 11.25 9.49
C GLY A 136 -7.87 9.78 9.69
N LEU A 137 -6.58 9.42 9.50
CA LEU A 137 -6.15 8.04 9.81
C LEU A 137 -6.44 7.69 11.27
N ASN A 138 -6.89 6.47 11.52
CA ASN A 138 -7.09 5.97 12.86
C ASN A 138 -5.77 5.95 13.66
N LYS A 139 -5.92 5.94 15.00
CA LYS A 139 -4.79 6.04 15.94
C LYS A 139 -3.73 4.95 15.70
N THR A 140 -4.15 3.74 15.40
CA THR A 140 -3.24 2.59 15.22
C THR A 140 -2.38 2.77 13.98
N ASN A 141 -3.00 3.04 12.82
CA ASN A 141 -2.29 3.24 11.57
C ASN A 141 -1.39 4.48 11.60
N TYR A 142 -1.88 5.58 12.18
CA TYR A 142 -1.07 6.78 12.38
C TYR A 142 0.16 6.50 13.27
N THR A 143 0.00 5.80 14.39
CA THR A 143 1.10 5.46 15.29
C THR A 143 2.14 4.57 14.61
N ASN A 144 1.69 3.58 13.85
CA ASN A 144 2.57 2.70 13.09
C ASN A 144 3.33 3.47 11.99
N LEU A 145 2.66 4.36 11.24
CA LEU A 145 3.30 5.23 10.25
C LEU A 145 4.35 6.13 10.89
N LYS A 146 4.02 6.77 12.01
CA LYS A 146 4.95 7.62 12.78
C LYS A 146 6.18 6.83 13.23
N ARG A 147 6.01 5.60 13.72
CA ARG A 147 7.11 4.73 14.16
C ARG A 147 8.08 4.44 13.00
N VAL A 148 7.58 4.04 11.83
CA VAL A 148 8.44 3.72 10.68
C VAL A 148 9.08 4.97 10.08
N SER A 149 8.48 6.15 10.24
CA SER A 149 9.00 7.43 9.75
C SER A 149 10.10 8.04 10.63
N ASN A 150 10.26 7.60 11.88
CA ASN A 150 11.15 8.25 12.86
C ASN A 150 12.66 8.09 12.59
N THR A 151 13.07 7.24 11.66
CA THR A 151 14.48 7.00 11.35
C THR A 151 14.89 7.69 10.06
N THR A 152 15.97 8.49 10.10
CA THR A 152 16.56 9.10 8.90
C THR A 152 18.08 8.79 8.89
N VAL A 153 18.59 8.44 7.71
CA VAL A 153 20.01 8.23 7.45
C VAL A 153 20.40 9.18 6.33
N HIS A 154 21.49 9.90 6.53
CA HIS A 154 22.09 10.77 5.50
C HIS A 154 23.19 9.98 4.80
N ASP A 155 22.83 9.34 3.70
CA ASP A 155 23.77 8.60 2.86
C ASP A 155 23.43 8.86 1.40
N THR A 156 24.39 9.41 0.67
CA THR A 156 24.19 9.82 -0.73
C THR A 156 24.29 8.68 -1.72
N GLU A 157 25.04 7.62 -1.39
CA GLU A 157 25.23 6.48 -2.30
C GLU A 157 23.93 5.71 -2.57
N PRO A 158 23.13 5.30 -1.55
CA PRO A 158 21.84 4.67 -1.80
C PRO A 158 20.83 5.57 -2.54
N VAL A 159 20.89 6.90 -2.33
CA VAL A 159 20.06 7.86 -3.09
C VAL A 159 20.44 7.86 -4.57
N ARG A 160 21.73 7.83 -4.88
CA ARG A 160 22.23 7.74 -6.26
C ARG A 160 21.80 6.43 -6.91
N GLU A 161 21.89 5.32 -6.18
CA GLU A 161 21.45 4.01 -6.64
C GLU A 161 19.93 3.98 -6.89
N PHE A 162 19.12 4.51 -5.99
CA PHE A 162 17.67 4.67 -6.18
C PHE A 162 17.35 5.41 -7.49
N ARG A 163 18.00 6.54 -7.74
CA ARG A 163 17.79 7.32 -8.98
C ARG A 163 18.18 6.53 -10.23
N LYS A 164 19.29 5.77 -10.18
CA LYS A 164 19.73 4.90 -11.28
C LYS A 164 18.69 3.81 -11.56
N HIS A 165 18.23 3.13 -10.52
CA HIS A 165 17.19 2.09 -10.62
C HIS A 165 15.88 2.66 -11.18
N THR A 166 15.43 3.80 -10.66
CA THR A 166 14.22 4.47 -11.14
C THR A 166 14.31 4.79 -12.64
N LYS A 167 15.42 5.36 -13.11
CA LYS A 167 15.65 5.62 -14.54
C LYS A 167 15.60 4.36 -15.40
N ILE A 168 16.17 3.25 -14.92
CA ILE A 168 16.13 1.97 -15.64
C ILE A 168 14.69 1.47 -15.74
N LEU A 169 13.95 1.49 -14.62
CA LEU A 169 12.55 1.07 -14.61
C LEU A 169 11.67 1.94 -15.50
N ASP A 170 11.86 3.26 -15.48
CA ASP A 170 11.12 4.20 -16.32
C ASP A 170 11.35 3.88 -17.81
N LYS A 171 12.60 3.65 -18.20
CA LYS A 171 12.93 3.27 -19.58
C LYS A 171 12.29 1.94 -19.99
N VAL A 172 12.39 0.91 -19.14
CA VAL A 172 11.85 -0.43 -19.44
C VAL A 172 10.33 -0.45 -19.50
N ARG A 173 9.67 0.36 -18.66
CA ARG A 173 8.21 0.41 -18.52
C ARG A 173 7.55 1.51 -19.34
N ASN A 174 8.34 2.34 -20.03
CA ASN A 174 7.90 3.56 -20.70
C ASN A 174 7.07 4.46 -19.76
N THR A 175 7.63 4.73 -18.58
CA THR A 175 7.04 5.55 -17.53
C THR A 175 7.98 6.69 -17.14
N ASP A 176 7.50 7.62 -16.32
CA ASP A 176 8.31 8.67 -15.70
C ASP A 176 7.86 8.85 -14.24
N PHE A 177 8.66 8.36 -13.30
CA PHE A 177 8.37 8.47 -11.88
C PHE A 177 8.29 9.91 -11.40
N SER A 178 8.99 10.85 -12.04
CA SER A 178 8.90 12.27 -11.69
C SER A 178 7.51 12.87 -11.90
N THR A 179 6.69 12.26 -12.76
CA THR A 179 5.28 12.66 -12.96
C THR A 179 4.33 11.99 -11.96
N ILE A 180 4.80 10.95 -11.27
CA ILE A 180 4.03 10.18 -10.28
C ILE A 180 4.25 10.78 -8.89
N ASP A 181 5.51 11.05 -8.54
CA ASP A 181 5.92 11.69 -7.30
C ASP A 181 6.96 12.80 -7.55
N PRO A 182 6.51 13.97 -8.04
CA PRO A 182 7.40 15.10 -8.32
C PRO A 182 8.06 15.66 -7.06
N GLN A 183 7.39 15.61 -5.92
CA GLN A 183 7.88 16.11 -4.65
C GLN A 183 9.09 15.30 -4.15
N LEU A 184 8.96 13.98 -4.12
CA LEU A 184 10.08 13.10 -3.75
C LEU A 184 11.25 13.27 -4.72
N MET A 185 10.98 13.31 -6.02
CA MET A 185 12.05 13.46 -7.03
C MET A 185 12.76 14.80 -6.96
N THR A 186 12.06 15.89 -6.67
CA THR A 186 12.66 17.22 -6.44
C THR A 186 13.59 17.19 -5.23
N HIS A 187 13.11 16.63 -4.12
CA HIS A 187 13.93 16.49 -2.92
C HIS A 187 15.19 15.65 -3.19
N LEU A 188 15.10 14.53 -3.87
CA LEU A 188 16.23 13.66 -4.14
C LEU A 188 17.28 14.31 -5.07
N ARG A 189 16.89 15.32 -5.87
CA ARG A 189 17.84 16.11 -6.67
C ARG A 189 18.71 17.02 -5.81
N THR A 190 18.19 17.54 -4.71
CA THR A 190 18.89 18.48 -3.83
C THR A 190 19.88 17.79 -2.85
N VAL A 191 19.68 16.51 -2.57
CA VAL A 191 20.54 15.73 -1.65
C VAL A 191 21.90 15.34 -2.27
N THR A 192 22.07 15.47 -3.58
CA THR A 192 23.26 15.03 -4.31
C THR A 192 24.21 16.19 -4.69
N HIS A 193 24.02 17.36 -4.15
CA HIS A 193 24.91 18.51 -4.20
C HIS A 193 25.43 18.81 -2.80
#